data_4feb50e359a74cfe5117014125fc02c4
#
_entry.id   4feb50e359a74cfe5117014125fc02c4
#
_cell.length_a   1.000
_cell.length_b   1.000
_cell.length_c   1.000
_cell.angle_alpha   90.00
_cell.angle_beta   90.00
_cell.angle_gamma   90.00
#
_symmetry.space_group_name_H-M   'P 1'
#
loop_
_entity.id
_entity.type
_entity.pdbx_description
1 polymer ?
#
loop_
_entity_poly.entity_id
_entity_poly.type
_entity_poly.pdbx_seq_one_letter_code
_entity_poly.pdbx_strand_id
1 'polypeptide(L)'
;LKALVFERNLPRWAASRGASALAGTGRGVRVGPLRLVDMEPPLLPGPEWVSVRPTLAGICGSDLATLDGRSSRYFEDVVSFPFVPGHEVVGEVEGSRVVIEPVLGCAARGIVPPCSACAQGHTGSCERVAFGHLQPGLQTGYCTDTGGGWSNTLVAHHSQLHPVPDSMTDEAAVMVEPTACAVHAVLAADIQEGSTVAVLGAGTLGLCTVAALRHLRLPGAVVAGAKHPEQRRLAADLGADLVAEPGQVRRTVRRQTRSLTVGDRLTGGADVVIDCVGSAASVEEALAVVRPAGKV
;
A
#
# COMPACT_ATOMS: atom_id res chain seq x y z
N LEU A 1 -19.12 -18.75 -6.24
CA LEU A 1 -18.11 -18.48 -5.21
C LEU A 1 -18.60 -17.43 -4.21
N LYS A 2 -18.02 -17.41 -3.00
CA LYS A 2 -18.28 -16.36 -2.01
C LYS A 2 -17.29 -15.23 -2.18
N ALA A 3 -17.79 -13.99 -2.18
CA ALA A 3 -16.97 -12.80 -2.31
C ALA A 3 -17.51 -11.63 -1.47
N LEU A 4 -16.61 -10.78 -0.99
CA LEU A 4 -16.94 -9.46 -0.47
C LEU A 4 -16.93 -8.48 -1.63
N VAL A 5 -18.08 -7.96 -2.01
CA VAL A 5 -18.26 -7.06 -3.16
C VAL A 5 -18.53 -5.65 -2.69
N PHE A 6 -17.80 -4.70 -3.26
CA PHE A 6 -18.00 -3.28 -3.05
C PHE A 6 -18.82 -2.70 -4.24
N GLU A 7 -20.02 -2.20 -3.92
CA GLU A 7 -20.96 -1.67 -4.90
C GLU A 7 -20.90 -0.14 -4.96
N ARG A 8 -21.17 0.45 -6.13
CA ARG A 8 -21.37 1.89 -6.23
C ARG A 8 -22.74 2.29 -5.67
N ASN A 9 -22.77 2.61 -4.38
CA ASN A 9 -24.00 3.00 -3.67
C ASN A 9 -23.75 4.26 -2.83
N LEU A 10 -24.13 5.42 -3.36
CA LEU A 10 -23.89 6.72 -2.74
C LEU A 10 -24.53 6.87 -1.34
N PRO A 11 -25.80 6.47 -1.09
CA PRO A 11 -26.38 6.53 0.24
C PRO A 11 -25.58 5.72 1.28
N ARG A 12 -25.17 4.50 0.93
CA ARG A 12 -24.35 3.65 1.83
C ARG A 12 -22.95 4.17 1.99
N TRP A 13 -22.35 4.73 0.95
CA TRP A 13 -21.06 5.39 1.04
C TRP A 13 -21.12 6.60 2.02
N ALA A 14 -22.16 7.42 1.93
CA ALA A 14 -22.35 8.54 2.84
C ALA A 14 -22.56 8.09 4.30
N ALA A 15 -23.37 7.04 4.49
CA ALA A 15 -23.57 6.42 5.82
C ALA A 15 -22.26 5.86 6.40
N SER A 16 -21.44 5.19 5.58
CA SER A 16 -20.14 4.68 5.95
C SER A 16 -19.21 5.81 6.42
N ARG A 17 -19.13 6.89 5.65
CA ARG A 17 -18.34 8.07 5.97
C ARG A 17 -18.76 8.71 7.31
N GLY A 18 -20.06 8.85 7.52
CA GLY A 18 -20.61 9.37 8.78
C GLY A 18 -20.28 8.48 9.99
N ALA A 19 -20.47 7.15 9.83
CA ALA A 19 -20.16 6.19 10.89
C ALA A 19 -18.67 6.18 11.25
N SER A 20 -17.79 6.23 10.26
CA SER A 20 -16.34 6.27 10.47
C SER A 20 -15.88 7.57 11.13
N ALA A 21 -16.48 8.70 10.77
CA ALA A 21 -16.18 10.00 11.41
C ALA A 21 -16.57 10.03 12.89
N LEU A 22 -17.67 9.35 13.27
CA LEU A 22 -18.16 9.32 14.64
C LEU A 22 -17.52 8.24 15.51
N ALA A 23 -17.26 7.05 14.95
CA ALA A 23 -16.89 5.87 15.70
C ALA A 23 -15.47 5.34 15.40
N GLY A 24 -14.75 5.94 14.45
CA GLY A 24 -13.37 5.58 14.09
C GLY A 24 -13.26 4.67 12.88
N THR A 25 -12.02 4.42 12.46
CA THR A 25 -11.65 3.64 11.27
C THR A 25 -12.23 2.21 11.32
N GLY A 26 -12.75 1.74 10.19
CA GLY A 26 -13.36 0.42 10.02
C GLY A 26 -14.81 0.32 10.49
N ARG A 27 -15.35 1.36 11.13
CA ARG A 27 -16.74 1.34 11.62
C ARG A 27 -17.78 1.56 10.52
N GLY A 28 -17.36 2.11 9.40
CA GLY A 28 -18.19 2.30 8.21
C GLY A 28 -18.64 1.00 7.54
N VAL A 29 -17.90 -0.07 7.69
CA VAL A 29 -18.14 -1.37 7.01
C VAL A 29 -19.57 -1.89 7.22
N ARG A 30 -20.12 -1.79 8.44
CA ARG A 30 -21.45 -2.34 8.77
C ARG A 30 -22.60 -1.69 8.02
N VAL A 31 -22.47 -0.43 7.67
CA VAL A 31 -23.51 0.35 6.99
C VAL A 31 -23.14 0.71 5.56
N GLY A 32 -21.88 0.43 5.19
CA GLY A 32 -21.27 0.76 3.92
C GLY A 32 -21.73 -0.11 2.76
N PRO A 33 -21.14 0.13 1.58
CA PRO A 33 -21.49 -0.55 0.35
C PRO A 33 -20.87 -1.96 0.18
N LEU A 34 -20.06 -2.44 1.14
CA LEU A 34 -19.49 -3.79 1.10
C LEU A 34 -20.53 -4.85 1.47
N ARG A 35 -20.59 -5.93 0.70
CA ARG A 35 -21.51 -7.05 0.93
C ARG A 35 -20.84 -8.38 0.70
N LEU A 36 -21.16 -9.37 1.54
CA LEU A 36 -20.86 -10.78 1.26
C LEU A 36 -21.96 -11.33 0.34
N VAL A 37 -21.56 -11.82 -0.81
CA VAL A 37 -22.47 -12.38 -1.82
C VAL A 37 -21.98 -13.71 -2.36
N ASP A 38 -22.89 -14.49 -2.90
CA ASP A 38 -22.58 -15.59 -3.80
C ASP A 38 -22.64 -15.06 -5.24
N MET A 39 -21.57 -15.25 -6.01
CA MET A 39 -21.43 -14.77 -7.38
C MET A 39 -20.74 -15.81 -8.27
N GLU A 40 -20.86 -15.64 -9.59
CA GLU A 40 -20.08 -16.44 -10.53
C GLU A 40 -18.58 -16.03 -10.50
N PRO A 41 -17.64 -16.95 -10.75
CA PRO A 41 -16.24 -16.63 -10.90
C PRO A 41 -16.01 -15.61 -12.01
N PRO A 42 -15.01 -14.72 -11.88
CA PRO A 42 -14.62 -13.84 -12.98
C PRO A 42 -14.28 -14.65 -14.23
N LEU A 43 -14.70 -14.18 -15.39
CA LEU A 43 -14.29 -14.77 -16.68
C LEU A 43 -12.84 -14.41 -16.97
N LEU A 44 -12.10 -15.30 -17.64
CA LEU A 44 -10.74 -15.00 -18.11
C LEU A 44 -10.81 -13.91 -19.20
N PRO A 45 -10.19 -12.74 -19.01
CA PRO A 45 -10.24 -11.67 -20.01
C PRO A 45 -9.49 -11.94 -21.30
N GLY A 46 -8.61 -12.95 -21.32
CA GLY A 46 -7.81 -13.31 -22.49
C GLY A 46 -6.99 -14.59 -22.27
N PRO A 47 -6.25 -15.03 -23.31
CA PRO A 47 -5.53 -16.31 -23.28
C PRO A 47 -4.35 -16.34 -22.29
N GLU A 48 -3.77 -15.19 -21.95
CA GLU A 48 -2.67 -15.09 -20.99
C GLU A 48 -3.14 -14.84 -19.54
N TRP A 49 -4.44 -15.02 -19.29
CA TRP A 49 -5.05 -14.91 -17.99
C TRP A 49 -5.32 -16.29 -17.39
N VAL A 50 -5.15 -16.38 -16.08
CA VAL A 50 -5.40 -17.61 -15.33
C VAL A 50 -6.27 -17.34 -14.11
N SER A 51 -6.96 -18.39 -13.67
CA SER A 51 -7.69 -18.37 -12.40
C SER A 51 -6.73 -18.60 -11.25
N VAL A 52 -6.82 -17.78 -10.22
CA VAL A 52 -6.04 -17.86 -9.00
C VAL A 52 -6.96 -18.16 -7.84
N ARG A 53 -6.58 -19.12 -6.99
CA ARG A 53 -7.26 -19.44 -5.73
C ARG A 53 -6.50 -18.77 -4.58
N PRO A 54 -6.98 -17.64 -4.01
CA PRO A 54 -6.34 -17.02 -2.87
C PRO A 54 -6.25 -17.98 -1.67
N THR A 55 -5.10 -18.05 -1.03
CA THR A 55 -4.90 -18.74 0.25
C THR A 55 -4.91 -17.74 1.40
N LEU A 56 -4.27 -16.58 1.21
CA LEU A 56 -4.35 -15.43 2.11
C LEU A 56 -4.47 -14.14 1.30
N ALA A 57 -5.17 -13.17 1.89
CA ALA A 57 -5.21 -11.80 1.38
C ALA A 57 -5.07 -10.81 2.53
N GLY A 58 -4.21 -9.80 2.35
CA GLY A 58 -4.03 -8.71 3.29
C GLY A 58 -5.21 -7.73 3.30
N ILE A 59 -5.20 -6.87 4.30
CA ILE A 59 -6.11 -5.73 4.44
C ILE A 59 -5.26 -4.47 4.47
N CYS A 60 -5.21 -3.78 3.35
CA CYS A 60 -4.46 -2.54 3.21
C CYS A 60 -5.19 -1.36 3.87
N GLY A 61 -4.44 -0.32 4.22
CA GLY A 61 -5.01 0.96 4.65
C GLY A 61 -5.92 1.60 3.59
N SER A 62 -5.65 1.37 2.30
CA SER A 62 -6.49 1.83 1.18
C SER A 62 -7.85 1.12 1.14
N ASP A 63 -7.90 -0.18 1.46
CA ASP A 63 -9.16 -0.91 1.59
C ASP A 63 -10.01 -0.31 2.71
N LEU A 64 -9.41 -0.08 3.89
CA LEU A 64 -10.11 0.55 5.01
C LEU A 64 -10.58 1.98 4.68
N ALA A 65 -9.77 2.75 3.96
CA ALA A 65 -10.17 4.09 3.51
C ALA A 65 -11.36 4.04 2.55
N THR A 66 -11.37 3.07 1.65
CA THR A 66 -12.49 2.83 0.71
C THR A 66 -13.76 2.43 1.45
N LEU A 67 -13.67 1.48 2.37
CA LEU A 67 -14.80 1.01 3.17
C LEU A 67 -15.38 2.09 4.09
N ASP A 68 -14.54 2.98 4.58
CA ASP A 68 -14.93 4.12 5.42
C ASP A 68 -15.40 5.35 4.62
N GLY A 69 -15.45 5.27 3.29
CA GLY A 69 -15.83 6.39 2.43
C GLY A 69 -14.83 7.56 2.48
N ARG A 70 -13.55 7.28 2.81
CA ARG A 70 -12.47 8.29 2.92
C ARG A 70 -11.54 8.32 1.72
N SER A 71 -11.62 7.33 0.81
CA SER A 71 -10.85 7.34 -0.43
C SER A 71 -11.17 8.58 -1.27
N SER A 72 -10.13 9.11 -1.91
CA SER A 72 -10.28 10.26 -2.80
C SER A 72 -11.13 9.90 -4.02
N ARG A 73 -12.10 10.73 -4.34
CA ARG A 73 -12.88 10.62 -5.57
C ARG A 73 -12.07 10.85 -6.84
N TYR A 74 -10.85 11.37 -6.71
CA TYR A 74 -9.91 11.51 -7.81
C TYR A 74 -9.66 10.18 -8.56
N PHE A 75 -9.72 9.05 -7.85
CA PHE A 75 -9.50 7.73 -8.44
C PHE A 75 -10.76 7.10 -9.04
N GLU A 76 -11.93 7.74 -8.95
CA GLU A 76 -13.21 7.15 -9.38
C GLU A 76 -13.22 6.81 -10.88
N ASP A 77 -12.54 7.61 -11.71
CA ASP A 77 -12.46 7.40 -13.17
C ASP A 77 -11.52 6.26 -13.58
N VAL A 78 -10.68 5.81 -12.68
CA VAL A 78 -9.73 4.70 -12.90
C VAL A 78 -10.06 3.47 -12.04
N VAL A 79 -11.33 3.33 -11.66
CA VAL A 79 -11.90 2.19 -10.93
C VAL A 79 -13.22 1.80 -11.58
N SER A 80 -13.49 0.52 -11.74
CA SER A 80 -14.80 0.03 -12.20
C SER A 80 -15.58 -0.64 -11.07
N PHE A 81 -16.89 -0.54 -11.12
CA PHE A 81 -17.82 -1.06 -10.12
C PHE A 81 -18.81 -2.05 -10.74
N PRO A 82 -19.27 -3.07 -9.98
CA PRO A 82 -18.77 -3.46 -8.66
C PRO A 82 -17.39 -4.09 -8.73
N PHE A 83 -16.64 -4.09 -7.63
CA PHE A 83 -15.37 -4.80 -7.55
C PHE A 83 -15.26 -5.62 -6.24
N VAL A 84 -14.41 -6.61 -6.25
CA VAL A 84 -14.02 -7.38 -5.06
C VAL A 84 -12.70 -6.81 -4.55
N PRO A 85 -12.61 -6.28 -3.31
CA PRO A 85 -11.37 -5.76 -2.75
C PRO A 85 -10.29 -6.84 -2.50
N GLY A 86 -9.12 -6.39 -2.06
CA GLY A 86 -7.98 -7.23 -1.72
C GLY A 86 -6.99 -7.33 -2.87
N HIS A 87 -5.85 -6.65 -2.70
CA HIS A 87 -4.77 -6.56 -3.68
C HIS A 87 -3.42 -7.04 -3.14
N GLU A 88 -3.33 -7.35 -1.87
CA GLU A 88 -2.20 -8.04 -1.23
C GLU A 88 -2.53 -9.53 -1.18
N VAL A 89 -2.09 -10.33 -2.16
CA VAL A 89 -2.60 -11.70 -2.35
C VAL A 89 -1.47 -12.69 -2.53
N VAL A 90 -1.52 -13.77 -1.76
CA VAL A 90 -0.87 -15.04 -2.07
C VAL A 90 -1.94 -16.09 -2.39
N GLY A 91 -1.70 -16.90 -3.39
CA GLY A 91 -2.65 -17.92 -3.84
C GLY A 91 -2.00 -19.01 -4.64
N GLU A 92 -2.82 -19.84 -5.26
CA GLU A 92 -2.39 -20.96 -6.07
C GLU A 92 -2.93 -20.88 -7.50
N VAL A 93 -2.06 -21.21 -8.45
CA VAL A 93 -2.37 -21.45 -9.86
C VAL A 93 -1.88 -22.85 -10.20
N GLU A 94 -2.79 -23.76 -10.57
CA GLU A 94 -2.46 -25.15 -10.97
C GLU A 94 -1.55 -25.88 -9.97
N GLY A 95 -1.73 -25.63 -8.67
CA GLY A 95 -0.94 -26.22 -7.60
C GLY A 95 0.39 -25.52 -7.30
N SER A 96 0.74 -24.47 -8.03
CA SER A 96 1.91 -23.65 -7.78
C SER A 96 1.54 -22.41 -6.99
N ARG A 97 2.31 -22.09 -5.94
CA ARG A 97 2.09 -20.91 -5.10
C ARG A 97 2.63 -19.65 -5.78
N VAL A 98 1.82 -18.61 -5.78
CA VAL A 98 2.17 -17.31 -6.37
C VAL A 98 1.76 -16.16 -5.48
N VAL A 99 2.49 -15.05 -5.52
CA VAL A 99 2.02 -13.73 -5.11
C VAL A 99 1.62 -12.93 -6.35
N ILE A 100 0.69 -12.01 -6.18
CA ILE A 100 0.16 -11.20 -7.27
C ILE A 100 0.73 -9.79 -7.18
N GLU A 101 1.39 -9.31 -8.26
CA GLU A 101 1.58 -7.88 -8.49
C GLU A 101 0.21 -7.30 -8.91
N PRO A 102 -0.38 -6.42 -8.11
CA PRO A 102 -1.78 -6.03 -8.37
C PRO A 102 -1.94 -5.11 -9.57
N VAL A 103 -0.89 -4.46 -10.05
CA VAL A 103 -0.96 -3.44 -11.11
C VAL A 103 -1.47 -4.01 -12.44
N LEU A 104 -2.47 -3.35 -13.02
CA LEU A 104 -3.05 -3.68 -14.33
C LEU A 104 -2.43 -2.79 -15.41
N GLY A 105 -1.14 -3.04 -15.72
CA GLY A 105 -0.41 -2.33 -16.76
C GLY A 105 -0.77 -2.74 -18.18
N CYS A 106 -0.05 -2.20 -19.19
CA CYS A 106 -0.32 -2.43 -20.61
C CYS A 106 -0.38 -3.91 -21.00
N ALA A 107 0.49 -4.77 -20.44
CA ALA A 107 0.50 -6.21 -20.73
C ALA A 107 -0.82 -6.85 -20.33
N ALA A 108 -1.24 -6.69 -19.07
CA ALA A 108 -2.52 -7.20 -18.58
C ALA A 108 -3.73 -6.66 -19.36
N ARG A 109 -3.62 -5.47 -19.95
CA ARG A 109 -4.68 -4.83 -20.74
C ARG A 109 -4.65 -5.14 -22.23
N GLY A 110 -3.71 -5.99 -22.70
CA GLY A 110 -3.56 -6.32 -24.11
C GLY A 110 -3.17 -5.13 -24.99
N ILE A 111 -2.49 -4.12 -24.43
CA ILE A 111 -2.13 -2.90 -25.17
C ILE A 111 -0.73 -3.05 -25.78
N VAL A 112 -0.68 -3.05 -27.12
CA VAL A 112 0.54 -3.14 -27.92
C VAL A 112 0.55 -2.00 -28.96
N PRO A 113 1.65 -1.21 -29.04
CA PRO A 113 2.81 -1.21 -28.16
C PRO A 113 2.46 -0.68 -26.76
N PRO A 114 3.26 -1.06 -25.74
CA PRO A 114 3.05 -0.55 -24.38
C PRO A 114 3.31 0.97 -24.32
N CYS A 115 2.77 1.65 -23.31
CA CYS A 115 3.07 3.06 -23.04
C CYS A 115 4.52 3.23 -22.57
N SER A 116 5.02 4.48 -22.57
CA SER A 116 6.40 4.79 -22.22
C SER A 116 6.83 4.24 -20.86
N ALA A 117 5.98 4.39 -19.83
CA ALA A 117 6.25 3.87 -18.50
C ALA A 117 6.34 2.34 -18.47
N CYS A 118 5.36 1.64 -19.05
CA CYS A 118 5.36 0.18 -19.10
C CYS A 118 6.54 -0.39 -19.93
N ALA A 119 6.93 0.27 -21.02
CA ALA A 119 8.07 -0.12 -21.83
C ALA A 119 9.40 -0.05 -21.05
N GLN A 120 9.47 0.77 -20.01
CA GLN A 120 10.62 0.91 -19.12
C GLN A 120 10.49 0.06 -17.83
N GLY A 121 9.46 -0.75 -17.71
CA GLY A 121 9.20 -1.56 -16.52
C GLY A 121 8.50 -0.83 -15.36
N HIS A 122 8.15 0.44 -15.54
CA HIS A 122 7.42 1.24 -14.54
C HIS A 122 5.90 1.02 -14.63
N THR A 123 5.46 -0.22 -14.43
CA THR A 123 4.06 -0.63 -14.56
C THR A 123 3.12 0.15 -13.65
N GLY A 124 3.56 0.49 -12.44
CA GLY A 124 2.82 1.31 -11.47
C GLY A 124 2.54 2.75 -11.93
N SER A 125 3.23 3.22 -12.98
CA SER A 125 3.01 4.53 -13.61
C SER A 125 2.35 4.40 -14.99
N CYS A 126 1.60 3.32 -15.24
CA CYS A 126 0.96 3.08 -16.53
C CYS A 126 0.03 4.23 -16.94
N GLU A 127 0.27 4.79 -18.12
CA GLU A 127 -0.51 5.90 -18.67
C GLU A 127 -1.88 5.45 -19.23
N ARG A 128 -2.16 4.14 -19.23
CA ARG A 128 -3.32 3.55 -19.90
C ARG A 128 -4.19 2.67 -18.99
N VAL A 129 -4.26 3.01 -17.70
CA VAL A 129 -4.98 2.24 -16.67
C VAL A 129 -6.51 2.14 -16.87
N ALA A 130 -7.08 2.97 -17.75
CA ALA A 130 -8.50 2.96 -18.09
C ALA A 130 -8.78 2.50 -19.54
N PHE A 131 -7.76 1.99 -20.26
CA PHE A 131 -7.87 1.60 -21.67
C PHE A 131 -7.53 0.12 -21.86
N GLY A 132 -7.71 -0.39 -23.09
CA GLY A 132 -7.50 -1.79 -23.44
C GLY A 132 -8.78 -2.62 -23.31
N HIS A 133 -8.64 -3.94 -23.16
CA HIS A 133 -9.78 -4.84 -23.10
C HIS A 133 -10.43 -4.97 -21.71
N LEU A 134 -9.76 -4.48 -20.66
CA LEU A 134 -10.32 -4.44 -19.31
C LEU A 134 -11.08 -3.15 -19.05
N GLN A 135 -12.09 -3.24 -18.21
CA GLN A 135 -12.71 -2.05 -17.63
C GLN A 135 -11.67 -1.19 -16.88
N PRO A 136 -11.94 0.11 -16.66
CA PRO A 136 -11.07 0.94 -15.84
C PRO A 136 -10.73 0.25 -14.53
N GLY A 137 -9.45 0.20 -14.18
CA GLY A 137 -8.99 -0.46 -12.97
C GLY A 137 -7.52 -0.17 -12.74
N LEU A 138 -7.20 0.55 -11.67
CA LEU A 138 -5.83 0.85 -11.29
C LEU A 138 -5.05 -0.44 -11.02
N GLN A 139 -5.71 -1.38 -10.38
CA GLN A 139 -5.13 -2.64 -9.93
C GLN A 139 -6.20 -3.71 -9.68
N THR A 140 -5.78 -4.96 -9.55
CA THR A 140 -6.59 -6.05 -8.98
C THR A 140 -7.17 -5.60 -7.64
N GLY A 141 -8.43 -5.92 -7.37
CA GLY A 141 -9.12 -5.43 -6.18
C GLY A 141 -9.83 -4.08 -6.37
N TYR A 142 -9.68 -3.44 -7.54
CA TYR A 142 -10.35 -2.20 -7.94
C TYR A 142 -10.81 -2.22 -9.41
N CYS A 143 -10.90 -3.41 -9.99
CA CYS A 143 -11.38 -3.65 -11.36
C CYS A 143 -12.48 -4.73 -11.36
N THR A 144 -13.59 -4.44 -12.01
CA THR A 144 -14.71 -5.39 -12.12
C THR A 144 -14.31 -6.72 -12.73
N ASP A 145 -13.39 -6.70 -13.72
CA ASP A 145 -13.06 -7.88 -14.53
C ASP A 145 -12.10 -8.85 -13.83
N THR A 146 -11.39 -8.42 -12.79
CA THR A 146 -10.33 -9.25 -12.19
C THR A 146 -10.73 -9.96 -10.92
N GLY A 147 -11.79 -9.48 -10.25
CA GLY A 147 -12.03 -9.88 -8.88
C GLY A 147 -10.97 -9.31 -7.93
N GLY A 148 -10.78 -9.96 -6.79
CA GLY A 148 -9.80 -9.55 -5.77
C GLY A 148 -9.64 -10.60 -4.69
N GLY A 149 -8.64 -10.43 -3.81
CA GLY A 149 -8.26 -11.40 -2.79
C GLY A 149 -9.32 -11.69 -1.73
N TRP A 150 -10.37 -10.85 -1.62
CA TRP A 150 -11.46 -11.09 -0.67
C TRP A 150 -12.58 -11.93 -1.28
N SER A 151 -12.19 -12.88 -2.12
CA SER A 151 -13.04 -13.92 -2.69
C SER A 151 -12.29 -15.27 -2.73
N ASN A 152 -13.01 -16.34 -3.06
CA ASN A 152 -12.41 -17.65 -3.23
C ASN A 152 -11.69 -17.84 -4.57
N THR A 153 -11.87 -16.90 -5.51
CA THR A 153 -11.27 -16.96 -6.85
C THR A 153 -11.16 -15.55 -7.42
N LEU A 154 -10.01 -15.24 -7.99
CA LEU A 154 -9.78 -14.07 -8.82
C LEU A 154 -9.09 -14.49 -10.11
N VAL A 155 -8.92 -13.58 -11.07
CA VAL A 155 -8.13 -13.82 -12.27
C VAL A 155 -6.95 -12.87 -12.34
N ALA A 156 -5.81 -13.37 -12.80
CA ALA A 156 -4.60 -12.59 -12.97
C ALA A 156 -3.94 -12.90 -14.33
N HIS A 157 -3.31 -11.92 -14.92
CA HIS A 157 -2.50 -12.07 -16.10
C HIS A 157 -1.13 -12.66 -15.72
N HIS A 158 -0.52 -13.46 -16.62
CA HIS A 158 0.79 -14.07 -16.33
C HIS A 158 1.86 -13.07 -15.89
N SER A 159 1.84 -11.83 -16.42
CA SER A 159 2.78 -10.78 -16.01
C SER A 159 2.62 -10.30 -14.57
N GLN A 160 1.55 -10.67 -13.89
CA GLN A 160 1.29 -10.32 -12.49
C GLN A 160 1.71 -11.41 -11.50
N LEU A 161 2.11 -12.58 -12.00
CA LEU A 161 2.37 -13.77 -11.18
C LEU A 161 3.84 -13.90 -10.86
N HIS A 162 4.15 -13.94 -9.55
CA HIS A 162 5.51 -14.20 -9.08
C HIS A 162 5.52 -15.48 -8.23
N PRO A 163 6.38 -16.46 -8.55
CA PRO A 163 6.42 -17.73 -7.83
C PRO A 163 6.88 -17.50 -6.37
N VAL A 164 6.24 -18.22 -5.44
CA VAL A 164 6.61 -18.24 -4.03
C VAL A 164 7.56 -19.41 -3.77
N PRO A 165 8.78 -19.17 -3.24
CA PRO A 165 9.68 -20.26 -2.84
C PRO A 165 9.05 -21.20 -1.81
N ASP A 166 9.33 -22.49 -1.86
CA ASP A 166 8.79 -23.48 -0.93
C ASP A 166 9.16 -23.20 0.54
N SER A 167 10.30 -22.55 0.76
CA SER A 167 10.76 -22.15 2.09
C SER A 167 10.01 -20.96 2.69
N MET A 168 9.20 -20.24 1.91
CA MET A 168 8.45 -19.08 2.37
C MET A 168 7.03 -19.50 2.75
N THR A 169 6.56 -19.13 3.96
CA THR A 169 5.17 -19.38 4.38
C THR A 169 4.21 -18.42 3.68
N ASP A 170 2.91 -18.72 3.67
CA ASP A 170 1.90 -17.85 3.08
C ASP A 170 1.78 -16.51 3.84
N GLU A 171 1.99 -16.52 5.18
CA GLU A 171 2.02 -15.30 5.98
C GLU A 171 3.18 -14.37 5.61
N ALA A 172 4.32 -14.94 5.22
CA ALA A 172 5.45 -14.16 4.71
C ALA A 172 5.19 -13.72 3.26
N ALA A 173 4.61 -14.59 2.45
CA ALA A 173 4.34 -14.33 1.03
C ALA A 173 3.29 -13.22 0.83
N VAL A 174 2.24 -13.16 1.66
CA VAL A 174 1.24 -12.10 1.57
C VAL A 174 1.81 -10.71 1.88
N MET A 175 2.96 -10.66 2.58
CA MET A 175 3.67 -9.40 2.87
C MET A 175 4.56 -8.91 1.72
N VAL A 176 4.68 -9.66 0.62
CA VAL A 176 5.55 -9.29 -0.51
C VAL A 176 5.09 -7.98 -1.15
N GLU A 177 3.78 -7.80 -1.38
CA GLU A 177 3.25 -6.58 -2.00
C GLU A 177 3.55 -5.32 -1.15
N PRO A 178 3.15 -5.23 0.13
CA PRO A 178 3.46 -4.04 0.94
C PRO A 178 4.97 -3.85 1.16
N THR A 179 5.76 -4.92 1.18
CA THR A 179 7.22 -4.83 1.25
C THR A 179 7.81 -4.27 -0.04
N ALA A 180 7.30 -4.67 -1.21
CA ALA A 180 7.72 -4.10 -2.49
C ALA A 180 7.45 -2.59 -2.58
N CYS A 181 6.29 -2.14 -2.09
CA CYS A 181 5.99 -0.71 -1.97
C CYS A 181 7.00 0.03 -1.06
N ALA A 182 7.36 -0.57 0.08
CA ALA A 182 8.35 0.00 1.01
C ALA A 182 9.75 0.06 0.38
N VAL A 183 10.19 -1.01 -0.29
CA VAL A 183 11.48 -1.05 -1.00
C VAL A 183 11.52 0.00 -2.11
N HIS A 184 10.45 0.11 -2.89
CA HIS A 184 10.34 1.14 -3.93
C HIS A 184 10.49 2.56 -3.35
N ALA A 185 9.79 2.88 -2.28
CA ALA A 185 9.88 4.19 -1.61
C ALA A 185 11.30 4.47 -1.11
N VAL A 186 11.96 3.47 -0.51
CA VAL A 186 13.34 3.59 -0.01
C VAL A 186 14.33 3.84 -1.16
N LEU A 187 14.20 3.11 -2.28
CA LEU A 187 15.06 3.30 -3.45
C LEU A 187 14.82 4.65 -4.12
N ALA A 188 13.56 5.07 -4.25
CA ALA A 188 13.19 6.37 -4.84
C ALA A 188 13.66 7.57 -4.00
N ALA A 189 13.83 7.39 -2.68
CA ALA A 189 14.28 8.43 -1.77
C ALA A 189 15.76 8.83 -1.99
N ASP A 190 16.56 8.02 -2.72
CA ASP A 190 17.99 8.29 -3.01
C ASP A 190 18.76 8.65 -1.72
N ILE A 191 18.72 7.74 -0.76
CA ILE A 191 19.30 7.92 0.57
C ILE A 191 20.82 7.78 0.50
N GLN A 192 21.54 8.77 1.00
CA GLN A 192 22.99 8.76 1.01
C GLN A 192 23.53 8.05 2.27
N GLU A 193 24.72 7.48 2.20
CA GLU A 193 25.40 6.90 3.33
C GLU A 193 25.54 7.91 4.48
N GLY A 194 25.28 7.47 5.71
CA GLY A 194 25.32 8.32 6.89
C GLY A 194 24.08 9.20 7.12
N SER A 195 23.13 9.22 6.20
CA SER A 195 21.88 10.00 6.34
C SER A 195 21.10 9.62 7.59
N THR A 196 20.41 10.58 8.17
CA THR A 196 19.34 10.34 9.17
C THR A 196 18.00 10.24 8.44
N VAL A 197 17.32 9.12 8.58
CA VAL A 197 15.99 8.89 7.99
C VAL A 197 14.94 8.84 9.10
N ALA A 198 13.85 9.61 8.95
CA ALA A 198 12.68 9.50 9.81
C ALA A 198 11.56 8.77 9.07
N VAL A 199 10.95 7.76 9.70
CA VAL A 199 9.77 7.04 9.21
C VAL A 199 8.59 7.40 10.11
N LEU A 200 7.59 8.08 9.55
CA LEU A 200 6.39 8.47 10.28
C LEU A 200 5.30 7.40 10.13
N GLY A 201 4.90 6.82 11.26
CA GLY A 201 3.91 5.73 11.29
C GLY A 201 4.55 4.36 11.15
N ALA A 202 4.37 3.52 12.17
CA ALA A 202 4.84 2.14 12.22
C ALA A 202 3.67 1.14 12.10
N GLY A 203 2.81 1.37 11.12
CA GLY A 203 1.89 0.35 10.58
C GLY A 203 2.65 -0.62 9.68
N THR A 204 1.94 -1.48 8.97
CA THR A 204 2.53 -2.47 8.06
C THR A 204 3.57 -1.84 7.12
N LEU A 205 3.18 -0.79 6.38
CA LEU A 205 4.08 -0.14 5.43
C LEU A 205 5.30 0.49 6.11
N GLY A 206 5.12 1.18 7.24
CA GLY A 206 6.24 1.79 7.97
C GLY A 206 7.21 0.76 8.57
N LEU A 207 6.71 -0.36 9.07
CA LEU A 207 7.55 -1.46 9.56
C LEU A 207 8.34 -2.11 8.40
N CYS A 208 7.69 -2.35 7.25
CA CYS A 208 8.35 -2.81 6.03
C CYS A 208 9.42 -1.79 5.56
N THR A 209 9.15 -0.49 5.69
CA THR A 209 10.11 0.58 5.35
C THR A 209 11.34 0.53 6.26
N VAL A 210 11.15 0.38 7.58
CA VAL A 210 12.29 0.22 8.52
C VAL A 210 13.13 -1.01 8.17
N ALA A 211 12.48 -2.15 7.91
CA ALA A 211 13.16 -3.37 7.50
C ALA A 211 13.93 -3.20 6.17
N ALA A 212 13.32 -2.57 5.17
CA ALA A 212 13.95 -2.29 3.89
C ALA A 212 15.19 -1.37 4.02
N LEU A 213 15.09 -0.31 4.81
CA LEU A 213 16.20 0.59 5.12
C LEU A 213 17.40 -0.18 5.70
N ARG A 214 17.15 -1.09 6.62
CA ARG A 214 18.21 -1.90 7.26
C ARG A 214 18.76 -2.98 6.36
N HIS A 215 17.89 -3.68 5.61
CA HIS A 215 18.33 -4.70 4.67
C HIS A 215 19.25 -4.11 3.58
N LEU A 216 18.91 -2.95 3.05
CA LEU A 216 19.70 -2.24 2.05
C LEU A 216 20.89 -1.47 2.63
N ARG A 217 21.02 -1.40 3.96
CA ARG A 217 22.12 -0.74 4.70
C ARG A 217 22.36 0.73 4.30
N LEU A 218 21.28 1.43 3.92
CA LEU A 218 21.38 2.78 3.37
C LEU A 218 21.65 3.87 4.40
N PRO A 219 20.90 4.00 5.54
CA PRO A 219 21.05 5.15 6.42
C PRO A 219 22.07 4.95 7.54
N GLY A 220 22.62 6.07 8.05
CA GLY A 220 23.38 6.10 9.31
C GLY A 220 22.48 5.95 10.53
N ALA A 221 21.29 6.56 10.52
CA ALA A 221 20.33 6.44 11.62
C ALA A 221 18.89 6.38 11.11
N VAL A 222 18.06 5.52 11.71
CA VAL A 222 16.61 5.41 11.47
C VAL A 222 15.84 5.80 12.72
N VAL A 223 14.98 6.83 12.61
CA VAL A 223 14.06 7.27 13.65
C VAL A 223 12.65 6.87 13.24
N ALA A 224 11.98 6.00 14.00
CA ALA A 224 10.60 5.57 13.71
C ALA A 224 9.59 6.24 14.65
N GLY A 225 8.57 6.87 14.09
CA GLY A 225 7.40 7.38 14.81
C GLY A 225 6.31 6.31 14.95
N ALA A 226 5.96 5.88 16.16
CA ALA A 226 5.03 4.78 16.39
C ALA A 226 4.06 5.06 17.55
N LYS A 227 2.74 4.96 17.27
CA LYS A 227 1.69 5.29 18.24
C LYS A 227 1.51 4.22 19.32
N HIS A 228 1.52 2.94 18.93
CA HIS A 228 1.19 1.85 19.84
C HIS A 228 2.45 1.17 20.38
N PRO A 229 2.45 0.69 21.65
CA PRO A 229 3.61 0.04 22.24
C PRO A 229 4.15 -1.12 21.39
N GLU A 230 3.27 -1.95 20.85
CA GLU A 230 3.66 -3.09 20.00
C GLU A 230 4.34 -2.63 18.71
N GLN A 231 3.84 -1.58 18.07
CA GLN A 231 4.49 -0.99 16.89
C GLN A 231 5.89 -0.46 17.22
N ARG A 232 6.05 0.13 18.41
CA ARG A 232 7.38 0.60 18.87
C ARG A 232 8.36 -0.55 19.05
N ARG A 233 7.89 -1.64 19.67
CA ARG A 233 8.70 -2.85 19.85
C ARG A 233 9.11 -3.42 18.50
N LEU A 234 8.16 -3.64 17.59
CA LEU A 234 8.43 -4.17 16.25
C LEU A 234 9.36 -3.26 15.42
N ALA A 235 9.20 -1.94 15.52
CA ALA A 235 10.11 -1.01 14.83
C ALA A 235 11.55 -1.12 15.32
N ALA A 236 11.74 -1.27 16.62
CA ALA A 236 13.07 -1.50 17.22
C ALA A 236 13.64 -2.86 16.79
N ASP A 237 12.84 -3.94 16.85
CA ASP A 237 13.25 -5.29 16.45
C ASP A 237 13.65 -5.35 14.97
N LEU A 238 12.99 -4.57 14.10
CA LEU A 238 13.29 -4.45 12.68
C LEU A 238 14.46 -3.51 12.37
N GLY A 239 15.02 -2.84 13.39
CA GLY A 239 16.25 -2.11 13.26
C GLY A 239 16.14 -0.57 13.29
N ALA A 240 15.03 0.01 13.76
CA ALA A 240 15.01 1.44 14.07
C ALA A 240 15.98 1.73 15.24
N ASP A 241 16.89 2.69 15.06
CA ASP A 241 17.85 3.07 16.14
C ASP A 241 17.13 3.83 17.25
N LEU A 242 16.15 4.61 16.89
CA LEU A 242 15.37 5.42 17.81
C LEU A 242 13.88 5.28 17.47
N VAL A 243 13.07 5.07 18.50
CA VAL A 243 11.62 4.96 18.36
C VAL A 243 10.97 6.03 19.23
N ALA A 244 10.02 6.76 18.65
CA ALA A 244 9.35 7.89 19.30
C ALA A 244 7.83 7.77 19.22
N GLU A 245 7.14 8.29 20.24
CA GLU A 245 5.69 8.50 20.19
C GLU A 245 5.35 9.69 19.28
N PRO A 246 4.13 9.72 18.70
CA PRO A 246 3.64 10.90 18.00
C PRO A 246 3.81 12.17 18.86
N GLY A 247 4.24 13.27 18.22
CA GLY A 247 4.59 14.50 18.91
C GLY A 247 5.98 14.51 19.57
N GLN A 248 6.68 13.37 19.70
CA GLN A 248 8.06 13.31 20.17
C GLN A 248 9.06 13.11 19.03
N VAL A 249 8.62 12.81 17.81
CA VAL A 249 9.50 12.56 16.67
C VAL A 249 10.42 13.75 16.43
N ARG A 250 9.90 14.97 16.39
CA ARG A 250 10.70 16.20 16.22
C ARG A 250 11.81 16.35 17.26
N ARG A 251 11.49 16.08 18.54
CA ARG A 251 12.48 16.12 19.62
C ARG A 251 13.57 15.06 19.45
N THR A 252 13.17 13.86 19.01
CA THR A 252 14.08 12.73 18.77
C THR A 252 15.00 13.02 17.60
N VAL A 253 14.47 13.46 16.46
CA VAL A 253 15.25 13.88 15.28
C VAL A 253 16.20 15.03 15.64
N ARG A 254 15.73 16.06 16.37
CA ARG A 254 16.57 17.16 16.83
C ARG A 254 17.79 16.70 17.64
N ARG A 255 17.59 15.75 18.54
CA ARG A 255 18.68 15.20 19.36
C ARG A 255 19.68 14.40 18.51
N GLN A 256 19.15 13.54 17.62
CA GLN A 256 19.96 12.72 16.73
C GLN A 256 20.83 13.56 15.79
N THR A 257 20.27 14.61 15.22
CA THR A 257 20.95 15.49 14.26
C THR A 257 21.65 16.68 14.89
N ARG A 258 21.56 16.83 16.22
CA ARG A 258 22.08 17.98 16.99
C ARG A 258 21.58 19.35 16.49
N SER A 259 20.39 19.36 15.90
CA SER A 259 19.79 20.58 15.33
C SER A 259 19.35 21.56 16.42
N LEU A 260 19.44 22.85 16.13
CA LEU A 260 18.85 23.89 16.93
C LEU A 260 17.39 24.11 16.54
N THR A 261 16.65 24.86 17.35
CA THR A 261 15.26 25.22 17.08
C THR A 261 15.14 26.74 16.91
N VAL A 262 14.46 27.18 15.85
CA VAL A 262 14.08 28.57 15.62
C VAL A 262 12.55 28.62 15.45
N GLY A 263 11.86 29.22 16.41
CA GLY A 263 10.42 29.08 16.48
C GLY A 263 10.02 27.60 16.67
N ASP A 264 9.20 27.09 15.78
CA ASP A 264 8.74 25.69 15.74
C ASP A 264 9.51 24.82 14.75
N ARG A 265 10.56 25.32 14.11
CA ARG A 265 11.35 24.65 13.06
C ARG A 265 12.72 24.25 13.55
N LEU A 266 13.26 23.18 12.98
CA LEU A 266 14.65 22.77 13.17
C LEU A 266 15.55 23.50 12.17
N THR A 267 16.76 23.90 12.61
CA THR A 267 17.79 24.48 11.71
C THR A 267 18.49 23.40 10.86
N GLY A 268 18.38 22.16 11.25
CA GLY A 268 18.76 20.93 10.55
C GLY A 268 17.55 19.99 10.54
N GLY A 269 17.78 18.69 10.71
CA GLY A 269 16.71 17.69 10.76
C GLY A 269 17.12 16.41 10.06
N ALA A 270 16.14 15.54 9.76
CA ALA A 270 16.35 14.34 9.01
C ALA A 270 16.66 14.66 7.52
N ASP A 271 17.58 13.91 6.92
CA ASP A 271 17.90 14.04 5.51
C ASP A 271 16.72 13.61 4.62
N VAL A 272 16.04 12.55 5.06
CA VAL A 272 14.86 12.00 4.39
C VAL A 272 13.77 11.72 5.44
N VAL A 273 12.54 12.02 5.09
CA VAL A 273 11.35 11.63 5.87
C VAL A 273 10.44 10.80 4.97
N ILE A 274 10.07 9.60 5.42
CA ILE A 274 9.10 8.74 4.72
C ILE A 274 7.82 8.73 5.54
N ASP A 275 6.76 9.33 5.00
CA ASP A 275 5.44 9.36 5.63
C ASP A 275 4.61 8.13 5.23
N CYS A 276 4.39 7.23 6.18
CA CYS A 276 3.57 6.03 6.04
C CYS A 276 2.17 6.19 6.70
N VAL A 277 1.76 7.42 7.03
CA VAL A 277 0.45 7.73 7.64
C VAL A 277 -0.50 8.36 6.63
N GLY A 278 -0.01 9.31 5.82
CA GLY A 278 -0.77 9.96 4.75
C GLY A 278 -1.87 10.89 5.25
N SER A 279 -1.65 11.58 6.37
CA SER A 279 -2.58 12.58 6.91
C SER A 279 -2.01 14.00 6.82
N ALA A 280 -2.86 15.03 6.85
CA ALA A 280 -2.40 16.42 6.90
C ALA A 280 -1.42 16.64 8.08
N ALA A 281 -1.74 16.10 9.25
CA ALA A 281 -0.88 16.22 10.41
C ALA A 281 0.47 15.52 10.26
N SER A 282 0.53 14.34 9.59
CA SER A 282 1.80 13.66 9.35
C SER A 282 2.66 14.37 8.31
N VAL A 283 2.05 14.97 7.29
CA VAL A 283 2.75 15.81 6.32
C VAL A 283 3.33 17.06 7.00
N GLU A 284 2.57 17.73 7.88
CA GLU A 284 3.05 18.86 8.67
C GLU A 284 4.22 18.44 9.58
N GLU A 285 4.12 17.27 10.25
CA GLU A 285 5.21 16.73 11.07
C GLU A 285 6.44 16.40 10.20
N ALA A 286 6.25 15.81 9.01
CA ALA A 286 7.33 15.54 8.07
C ALA A 286 8.09 16.81 7.68
N LEU A 287 7.35 17.87 7.32
CA LEU A 287 7.92 19.19 6.98
C LEU A 287 8.59 19.88 8.18
N ALA A 288 8.16 19.59 9.41
CA ALA A 288 8.77 20.14 10.62
C ALA A 288 10.05 19.42 11.04
N VAL A 289 10.28 18.18 10.57
CA VAL A 289 11.44 17.37 10.99
C VAL A 289 12.47 17.16 9.88
N VAL A 290 12.10 17.38 8.62
CA VAL A 290 13.05 17.33 7.50
C VAL A 290 14.00 18.53 7.56
N ARG A 291 15.28 18.32 7.21
CA ARG A 291 16.24 19.43 7.08
C ARG A 291 15.95 20.31 5.85
N PRO A 292 16.48 21.55 5.80
CA PRO A 292 16.51 22.30 4.55
C PRO A 292 17.14 21.50 3.42
N ALA A 293 16.51 21.51 2.23
CA ALA A 293 16.88 20.70 1.06
C ALA A 293 16.86 19.17 1.30
N GLY A 294 16.23 18.67 2.37
CA GLY A 294 15.94 17.27 2.56
C GLY A 294 14.73 16.82 1.72
N LYS A 295 14.43 15.51 1.76
CA LYS A 295 13.34 14.89 0.98
C LYS A 295 12.20 14.44 1.91
N VAL A 296 10.97 14.56 1.42
CA VAL A 296 9.76 13.98 2.05
C VAL A 296 9.08 13.11 1.01
#